data_631bfafd691fb63a4f0119ca1f2335a7
#
_entry.id   631bfafd691fb63a4f0119ca1f2335a7
#
_cell.length_a   1.000
_cell.length_b   1.000
_cell.length_c   1.000
_cell.angle_alpha   90.00
_cell.angle_beta   90.00
_cell.angle_gamma   90.00
#
_symmetry.space_group_name_H-M   'P 1'
#
loop_
_entity.id
_entity.type
_entity.pdbx_description
1 polymer ?
#
loop_
_entity_poly.entity_id
_entity_poly.type
_entity_poly.pdbx_seq_one_letter_code
_entity_poly.pdbx_strand_id
1 'polypeptide(L)'
;MCGRFNLIDSPEIQWLCESLGIQLYSEQCKPDIAPGGSIAFIHCKGGERLVSEATWWLFLDQDPDSSNYLKPNYKYASFNSRSDKLSNKRAIAYTPYRESRCLIPASAFVEGLGDKKTYHKIELEESAITFGGLYKEHLNRDTGEIIYSASIITLPPL
;
A
#
# COMPACT_ATOMS: atom_id res chain seq x y z
N MET A 1 11.10 6.07 -6.32
CA MET A 1 9.84 5.33 -6.53
C MET A 1 9.96 3.97 -5.86
N CYS A 2 9.10 3.67 -4.89
CA CYS A 2 9.12 2.38 -4.20
C CYS A 2 8.55 1.29 -5.11
N GLY A 3 9.33 0.29 -5.43
CA GLY A 3 8.91 -0.86 -6.25
C GLY A 3 9.05 -2.20 -5.52
N ARG A 4 9.51 -2.20 -4.27
CA ARG A 4 9.66 -3.38 -3.44
C ARG A 4 9.89 -3.00 -1.99
N PHE A 5 9.24 -3.67 -1.06
CA PHE A 5 9.46 -3.49 0.38
C PHE A 5 9.21 -4.79 1.14
N ASN A 6 9.47 -4.77 2.43
CA ASN A 6 9.15 -5.89 3.31
C ASN A 6 8.47 -5.41 4.60
N LEU A 7 7.81 -6.35 5.26
CA LEU A 7 7.23 -6.17 6.58
C LEU A 7 7.64 -7.37 7.42
N ILE A 8 8.57 -7.16 8.34
CA ILE A 8 9.15 -8.21 9.19
C ILE A 8 8.63 -8.01 10.61
N ASP A 9 8.22 -9.08 11.26
CA ASP A 9 7.89 -9.05 12.68
C ASP A 9 9.17 -8.77 13.47
N SER A 10 9.26 -7.56 14.01
CA SER A 10 10.43 -7.01 14.68
C SER A 10 10.00 -6.15 15.86
N PRO A 11 10.91 -5.84 16.83
CA PRO A 11 10.60 -4.92 17.91
C PRO A 11 10.10 -3.55 17.43
N GLU A 12 10.64 -3.03 16.33
CA GLU A 12 10.25 -1.74 15.74
C GLU A 12 8.81 -1.77 15.21
N ILE A 13 8.43 -2.85 14.54
CA ILE A 13 7.05 -3.05 14.07
C ILE A 13 6.09 -3.27 15.25
N GLN A 14 6.48 -4.02 16.26
CA GLN A 14 5.67 -4.21 17.47
C GLN A 14 5.45 -2.90 18.21
N TRP A 15 6.48 -2.07 18.33
CA TRP A 15 6.36 -0.75 18.93
C TRP A 15 5.42 0.17 18.12
N LEU A 16 5.50 0.12 16.77
CA LEU A 16 4.57 0.85 15.92
C LEU A 16 3.13 0.42 16.17
N CYS A 17 2.87 -0.88 16.24
CA CYS A 17 1.54 -1.43 16.50
C CYS A 17 1.00 -0.97 17.86
N GLU A 18 1.81 -1.04 18.90
CA GLU A 18 1.45 -0.55 20.24
C GLU A 18 1.14 0.94 20.23
N SER A 19 1.98 1.74 19.57
CA SER A 19 1.81 3.20 19.46
C SER A 19 0.51 3.60 18.76
N LEU A 20 0.08 2.82 17.78
CA LEU A 20 -1.13 3.08 17.00
C LEU A 20 -2.37 2.34 17.56
N GLY A 21 -2.20 1.47 18.54
CA GLY A 21 -3.29 0.66 19.08
C GLY A 21 -3.85 -0.35 18.08
N ILE A 22 -3.00 -0.95 17.25
CA ILE A 22 -3.36 -1.93 16.23
C ILE A 22 -2.63 -3.25 16.46
N GLN A 23 -3.09 -4.28 15.78
CA GLN A 23 -2.44 -5.60 15.76
C GLN A 23 -2.19 -6.05 14.32
N LEU A 24 -0.97 -6.52 14.06
CA LEU A 24 -0.60 -7.21 12.83
C LEU A 24 -0.51 -8.72 13.12
N TYR A 25 -1.01 -9.50 12.18
CA TYR A 25 -0.90 -10.97 12.24
C TYR A 25 0.32 -11.44 11.44
N SER A 26 0.83 -12.61 11.79
CA SER A 26 2.02 -13.18 11.15
C SER A 26 1.87 -13.36 9.64
N GLU A 27 0.67 -13.64 9.17
CA GLU A 27 0.36 -13.79 7.74
C GLU A 27 0.51 -12.49 6.96
N GLN A 28 0.44 -11.36 7.64
CA GLN A 28 0.61 -10.03 7.04
C GLN A 28 2.08 -9.63 6.94
N CYS A 29 2.96 -10.30 7.70
CA CYS A 29 4.40 -10.08 7.65
C CYS A 29 5.01 -10.88 6.49
N LYS A 30 5.64 -10.19 5.54
CA LYS A 30 6.20 -10.80 4.33
C LYS A 30 7.62 -10.29 4.08
N PRO A 31 8.57 -11.19 3.78
CA PRO A 31 9.96 -10.80 3.56
C PRO A 31 10.19 -10.07 2.23
N ASP A 32 9.26 -10.19 1.29
CA ASP A 32 9.36 -9.59 -0.03
C ASP A 32 7.98 -9.28 -0.58
N ILE A 33 7.69 -7.99 -0.78
CA ILE A 33 6.43 -7.50 -1.30
C ILE A 33 6.69 -6.71 -2.58
N ALA A 34 6.05 -7.16 -3.67
CA ALA A 34 6.14 -6.54 -4.97
C ALA A 34 4.77 -5.97 -5.41
N PRO A 35 4.76 -5.01 -6.36
CA PRO A 35 3.50 -4.49 -6.91
C PRO A 35 2.59 -5.61 -7.43
N GLY A 36 1.29 -5.47 -7.18
CA GLY A 36 0.28 -6.51 -7.46
C GLY A 36 0.10 -7.51 -6.33
N GLY A 37 1.01 -7.58 -5.36
CA GLY A 37 0.89 -8.41 -4.18
C GLY A 37 -0.07 -7.84 -3.13
N SER A 38 -0.34 -8.65 -2.11
CA SER A 38 -1.16 -8.25 -0.96
C SER A 38 -0.31 -7.53 0.08
N ILE A 39 -0.82 -6.42 0.59
CA ILE A 39 -0.18 -5.61 1.63
C ILE A 39 -1.13 -5.36 2.78
N ALA A 40 -0.58 -5.21 3.99
CA ALA A 40 -1.31 -4.68 5.12
C ALA A 40 -1.35 -3.15 5.05
N PHE A 41 -2.48 -2.56 5.39
CA PHE A 41 -2.60 -1.12 5.52
C PHE A 41 -3.48 -0.74 6.71
N ILE A 42 -3.24 0.44 7.25
CA ILE A 42 -3.91 0.98 8.43
C ILE A 42 -4.80 2.13 7.99
N HIS A 43 -6.08 2.03 8.29
CA HIS A 43 -7.06 3.07 7.97
C HIS A 43 -8.01 3.32 9.14
N CYS A 44 -8.79 4.36 9.05
CA CYS A 44 -9.80 4.69 10.07
C CYS A 44 -11.20 4.47 9.51
N LYS A 45 -12.04 3.82 10.31
CA LYS A 45 -13.46 3.63 10.01
C LYS A 45 -14.26 3.79 11.30
N GLY A 46 -15.25 4.69 11.30
CA GLY A 46 -16.05 4.93 12.48
C GLY A 46 -15.25 5.43 13.69
N GLY A 47 -14.16 6.17 13.49
CA GLY A 47 -13.27 6.64 14.55
C GLY A 47 -12.26 5.61 15.07
N GLU A 48 -12.30 4.39 14.56
CA GLU A 48 -11.39 3.31 14.94
C GLU A 48 -10.30 3.10 13.89
N ARG A 49 -9.07 2.77 14.34
CA ARG A 49 -7.99 2.33 13.48
C ARG A 49 -8.13 0.84 13.22
N LEU A 50 -8.14 0.48 11.94
CA LEU A 50 -8.24 -0.90 11.48
C LEU A 50 -7.02 -1.27 10.65
N VAL A 51 -6.62 -2.52 10.72
CA VAL A 51 -5.67 -3.12 9.79
C VAL A 51 -6.46 -3.99 8.81
N SER A 52 -6.26 -3.74 7.52
CA SER A 52 -6.86 -4.53 6.46
C SER A 52 -5.80 -4.92 5.43
N GLU A 53 -6.14 -5.79 4.53
CA GLU A 53 -5.29 -6.18 3.41
C GLU A 53 -5.79 -5.58 2.12
N ALA A 54 -4.87 -5.17 1.25
CA ALA A 54 -5.17 -4.61 -0.05
C ALA A 54 -4.25 -5.20 -1.12
N THR A 55 -4.72 -5.18 -2.36
CA THR A 55 -3.83 -5.35 -3.50
C THR A 55 -3.02 -4.08 -3.69
N TRP A 56 -1.69 -4.19 -3.76
CA TRP A 56 -0.81 -3.04 -3.98
C TRP A 56 -0.82 -2.62 -5.45
N TRP A 57 -1.94 -2.05 -5.84
CA TRP A 57 -2.24 -1.51 -7.16
C TRP A 57 -3.58 -0.81 -7.11
N LEU A 58 -3.60 0.52 -7.19
CA LEU A 58 -4.81 1.29 -6.89
C LEU A 58 -5.94 1.05 -7.89
N PHE A 59 -5.60 0.99 -9.19
CA PHE A 59 -6.57 0.81 -10.26
C PHE A 59 -6.70 -0.66 -10.64
N LEU A 60 -7.84 -1.25 -10.27
CA LEU A 60 -8.18 -2.64 -10.56
C LEU A 60 -9.30 -2.70 -11.60
N ASP A 61 -9.20 -3.68 -12.49
CA ASP A 61 -10.27 -4.05 -13.42
C ASP A 61 -11.04 -5.26 -12.91
N GLN A 62 -12.26 -5.41 -13.39
CA GLN A 62 -13.01 -6.64 -13.20
C GLN A 62 -12.40 -7.78 -14.02
N ASP A 63 -12.22 -8.92 -13.38
CA ASP A 63 -11.77 -10.15 -14.00
C ASP A 63 -12.54 -11.33 -13.39
N PRO A 64 -13.52 -11.90 -14.13
CA PRO A 64 -14.32 -13.03 -13.64
C PRO A 64 -13.47 -14.28 -13.35
N ASP A 65 -12.31 -14.42 -13.97
CA ASP A 65 -11.41 -15.57 -13.78
C ASP A 65 -10.48 -15.41 -12.56
N SER A 66 -10.44 -14.22 -11.96
CA SER A 66 -9.69 -13.97 -10.73
C SER A 66 -10.46 -14.46 -9.51
N SER A 67 -9.76 -14.90 -8.48
CA SER A 67 -10.34 -15.40 -7.23
C SER A 67 -11.24 -14.38 -6.52
N ASN A 68 -11.02 -13.10 -6.74
CA ASN A 68 -11.78 -12.00 -6.14
C ASN A 68 -12.44 -11.06 -7.17
N TYR A 69 -12.58 -11.49 -8.42
CA TYR A 69 -13.14 -10.73 -9.54
C TYR A 69 -12.38 -9.47 -9.93
N LEU A 70 -11.18 -9.27 -9.40
CA LEU A 70 -10.39 -8.07 -9.64
C LEU A 70 -8.95 -8.43 -9.98
N LYS A 71 -8.35 -7.65 -10.85
CA LYS A 71 -6.92 -7.71 -11.19
C LYS A 71 -6.35 -6.32 -11.42
N PRO A 72 -5.04 -6.13 -11.25
CA PRO A 72 -4.41 -4.87 -11.60
C PRO A 72 -4.63 -4.50 -13.06
N ASN A 73 -4.99 -3.24 -13.31
CA ASN A 73 -4.95 -2.69 -14.66
C ASN A 73 -3.51 -2.29 -14.98
N TYR A 74 -2.80 -3.16 -15.69
CA TYR A 74 -1.38 -2.98 -16.00
C TYR A 74 -1.09 -1.85 -17.00
N LYS A 75 -2.12 -1.27 -17.61
CA LYS A 75 -1.97 -0.07 -18.44
C LYS A 75 -1.53 1.16 -17.63
N TYR A 76 -1.88 1.18 -16.35
CA TYR A 76 -1.53 2.26 -15.43
C TYR A 76 -0.76 1.69 -14.24
N ALA A 77 0.49 2.12 -14.07
CA ALA A 77 1.34 1.72 -12.95
C ALA A 77 0.90 2.43 -11.65
N SER A 78 -0.28 2.08 -11.14
CA SER A 78 -0.95 2.78 -10.05
C SER A 78 -0.57 2.28 -8.65
N PHE A 79 0.50 1.50 -8.51
CA PHE A 79 1.03 1.09 -7.20
C PHE A 79 1.74 2.23 -6.47
N ASN A 80 2.21 3.26 -7.18
CA ASN A 80 2.68 4.52 -6.62
C ASN A 80 1.82 5.68 -7.11
N SER A 81 1.61 6.66 -6.23
CA SER A 81 0.89 7.89 -6.52
C SER A 81 1.82 9.07 -6.21
N ARG A 82 2.23 9.79 -7.25
CA ARG A 82 3.14 10.93 -7.09
C ARG A 82 2.43 12.09 -6.41
N SER A 83 3.06 12.66 -5.39
CA SER A 83 2.50 13.75 -4.60
C SER A 83 2.18 14.99 -5.43
N ASP A 84 2.97 15.29 -6.48
CA ASP A 84 2.76 16.43 -7.36
C ASP A 84 1.53 16.28 -8.29
N LYS A 85 0.92 15.09 -8.35
CA LYS A 85 -0.26 14.81 -9.18
C LYS A 85 -1.56 14.61 -8.39
N LEU A 86 -1.51 14.65 -7.07
CA LEU A 86 -2.68 14.37 -6.22
C LEU A 86 -3.78 15.44 -6.35
N SER A 87 -3.45 16.65 -6.76
CA SER A 87 -4.40 17.73 -7.01
C SER A 87 -5.03 17.71 -8.41
N ASN A 88 -4.54 16.85 -9.30
CA ASN A 88 -5.08 16.73 -10.65
C ASN A 88 -6.41 15.96 -10.61
N LYS A 89 -7.52 16.63 -10.94
CA LYS A 89 -8.86 16.04 -10.94
C LYS A 89 -9.04 14.83 -11.86
N ARG A 90 -8.17 14.66 -12.85
CA ARG A 90 -8.19 13.53 -13.79
C ARG A 90 -7.32 12.35 -13.33
N ALA A 91 -6.52 12.53 -12.28
CA ALA A 91 -5.67 11.47 -11.75
C ALA A 91 -6.50 10.43 -11.00
N ILE A 92 -6.11 9.16 -11.13
CA ILE A 92 -6.72 8.03 -10.40
C ILE A 92 -6.66 8.27 -8.89
N ALA A 93 -5.61 8.90 -8.40
CA ALA A 93 -5.36 9.17 -6.99
C ALA A 93 -6.15 10.37 -6.42
N TYR A 94 -6.84 11.16 -7.25
CA TYR A 94 -7.48 12.40 -6.81
C TYR A 94 -8.52 12.19 -5.71
N THR A 95 -9.51 11.33 -5.97
CA THR A 95 -10.57 11.04 -5.00
C THR A 95 -10.05 10.27 -3.78
N PRO A 96 -9.24 9.20 -3.94
CA PRO A 96 -8.64 8.51 -2.79
C PRO A 96 -7.80 9.44 -1.90
N TYR A 97 -7.08 10.38 -2.44
CA TYR A 97 -6.30 11.34 -1.65
C TYR A 97 -7.18 12.22 -0.76
N ARG A 98 -8.38 12.54 -1.19
CA ARG A 98 -9.32 13.34 -0.43
C ARG A 98 -10.11 12.53 0.61
N GLU A 99 -10.46 11.29 0.28
CA GLU A 99 -11.44 10.51 1.03
C GLU A 99 -10.87 9.26 1.71
N SER A 100 -9.75 8.72 1.22
CA SER A 100 -9.30 7.37 1.58
C SER A 100 -7.78 7.31 1.74
N ARG A 101 -7.25 8.07 2.68
CA ARG A 101 -5.83 8.04 3.05
C ARG A 101 -5.56 6.95 4.07
N CYS A 102 -4.38 6.36 4.00
CA CYS A 102 -3.97 5.29 4.90
C CYS A 102 -2.48 5.36 5.23
N LEU A 103 -2.06 4.50 6.13
CA LEU A 103 -0.66 4.23 6.44
C LEU A 103 -0.33 2.81 6.01
N ILE A 104 0.83 2.62 5.40
CA ILE A 104 1.32 1.31 4.98
C ILE A 104 2.61 1.02 5.77
N PRO A 105 2.59 0.06 6.72
CA PRO A 105 3.76 -0.25 7.52
C PRO A 105 4.79 -1.03 6.71
N ALA A 106 6.05 -0.75 6.94
CA ALA A 106 7.17 -1.44 6.32
C ALA A 106 8.39 -1.49 7.25
N SER A 107 9.23 -2.50 7.06
CA SER A 107 10.53 -2.60 7.74
C SER A 107 11.62 -1.95 6.92
N ALA A 108 11.64 -2.19 5.62
CA ALA A 108 12.60 -1.61 4.67
C ALA A 108 11.99 -1.55 3.28
N PHE A 109 12.54 -0.71 2.42
CA PHE A 109 12.17 -0.67 1.01
C PHE A 109 13.41 -0.58 0.13
N VAL A 110 13.23 -0.83 -1.15
CA VAL A 110 14.30 -0.85 -2.14
C VAL A 110 14.08 0.26 -3.16
N GLU A 111 15.10 1.08 -3.37
CA GLU A 111 15.15 2.10 -4.41
C GLU A 111 16.26 1.81 -5.41
N GLY A 112 15.93 1.95 -6.69
CA GLY A 112 16.90 1.85 -7.78
C GLY A 112 17.49 3.22 -8.14
N LEU A 113 18.75 3.22 -8.57
CA LEU A 113 19.42 4.44 -9.04
C LEU A 113 19.06 4.83 -10.48
N GLY A 114 18.11 4.11 -11.12
CA GLY A 114 17.72 4.39 -12.50
C GLY A 114 18.59 3.72 -13.56
N ASP A 115 19.71 3.11 -13.18
CA ASP A 115 20.60 2.35 -14.07
C ASP A 115 20.14 0.91 -14.33
N LYS A 116 19.01 0.50 -13.71
CA LYS A 116 18.45 -0.86 -13.73
C LYS A 116 19.37 -1.96 -13.18
N LYS A 117 20.42 -1.58 -12.50
CA LYS A 117 21.43 -2.50 -11.95
C LYS A 117 21.71 -2.30 -10.47
N THR A 118 21.66 -1.05 -10.02
CA THR A 118 22.03 -0.68 -8.65
C THR A 118 20.78 -0.40 -7.85
N TYR A 119 20.63 -1.14 -6.74
CA TYR A 119 19.50 -1.01 -5.81
C TYR A 119 20.02 -0.81 -4.40
N HIS A 120 19.38 0.08 -3.68
CA HIS A 120 19.67 0.34 -2.28
C HIS A 120 18.50 -0.10 -1.41
N LYS A 121 18.79 -0.87 -0.37
CA LYS A 121 17.86 -1.14 0.71
C LYS A 121 17.89 0.05 1.66
N ILE A 122 16.73 0.59 1.96
CA ILE A 122 16.56 1.74 2.86
C ILE A 122 15.73 1.29 4.05
N GLU A 123 16.27 1.53 5.23
CA GLU A 123 15.61 1.29 6.52
C GLU A 123 15.92 2.42 7.49
N LEU A 124 15.07 2.60 8.48
CA LEU A 124 15.30 3.56 9.56
C LEU A 124 16.01 2.88 10.73
N GLU A 125 16.90 3.59 11.36
CA GLU A 125 17.53 3.11 12.61
C GLU A 125 16.48 3.11 13.73
N GLU A 126 16.35 1.99 14.42
CA GLU A 126 15.50 1.82 15.60
C GLU A 126 14.02 2.21 15.39
N SER A 127 13.54 2.23 14.15
CA SER A 127 12.17 2.63 13.83
C SER A 127 11.63 1.87 12.63
N ALA A 128 10.33 1.60 12.64
CA ALA A 128 9.61 1.13 11.48
C ALA A 128 9.32 2.28 10.50
N ILE A 129 9.12 1.93 9.24
CA ILE A 129 8.66 2.86 8.21
C ILE A 129 7.13 2.83 8.15
N THR A 130 6.51 3.99 8.03
CA THR A 130 5.11 4.13 7.66
C THR A 130 5.01 4.97 6.40
N PHE A 131 4.67 4.33 5.30
CA PHE A 131 4.36 5.07 4.07
C PHE A 131 3.00 5.74 4.18
N GLY A 132 2.89 6.98 3.72
CA GLY A 132 1.61 7.56 3.38
C GLY A 132 1.04 6.82 2.17
N GLY A 133 -0.23 6.47 2.21
CA GLY A 133 -0.87 5.72 1.17
C GLY A 133 -2.30 6.17 0.90
N LEU A 134 -2.84 5.64 -0.18
CA LEU A 134 -4.22 5.80 -0.62
C LEU A 134 -4.84 4.44 -0.81
N TYR A 135 -6.15 4.33 -0.60
CA TYR A 135 -6.87 3.08 -0.84
C TYR A 135 -8.22 3.32 -1.52
N LYS A 136 -8.75 2.28 -2.11
CA LYS A 136 -10.11 2.21 -2.67
C LYS A 136 -10.80 0.96 -2.16
N GLU A 137 -12.11 1.09 -1.95
CA GLU A 137 -13.00 -0.03 -1.66
C GLU A 137 -13.68 -0.51 -2.94
N HIS A 138 -13.73 -1.82 -3.12
CA HIS A 138 -14.45 -2.48 -4.20
C HIS A 138 -15.42 -3.48 -3.59
N LEU A 139 -16.68 -3.37 -3.96
CA LEU A 139 -17.71 -4.30 -3.50
C LEU A 139 -17.87 -5.43 -4.51
N ASN A 140 -17.66 -6.67 -4.07
CA ASN A 140 -18.11 -7.83 -4.80
C ASN A 140 -19.62 -7.99 -4.57
N ARG A 141 -20.43 -7.66 -5.58
CA ARG A 141 -21.88 -7.67 -5.47
C ARG A 141 -22.48 -9.07 -5.32
N ASP A 142 -21.74 -10.10 -5.73
CA ASP A 142 -22.22 -11.49 -5.63
C ASP A 142 -22.04 -12.04 -4.21
N THR A 143 -20.96 -11.67 -3.53
CA THR A 143 -20.61 -12.16 -2.19
C THR A 143 -20.83 -11.15 -1.06
N GLY A 144 -20.98 -9.86 -1.39
CA GLY A 144 -21.00 -8.77 -0.41
C GLY A 144 -19.63 -8.44 0.19
N GLU A 145 -18.58 -9.09 -0.25
CA GLU A 145 -17.22 -8.88 0.24
C GLU A 145 -16.66 -7.54 -0.22
N ILE A 146 -15.97 -6.84 0.69
CA ILE A 146 -15.22 -5.62 0.37
C ILE A 146 -13.77 -6.02 0.10
N ILE A 147 -13.28 -5.60 -1.07
CA ILE A 147 -11.91 -5.81 -1.52
C ILE A 147 -11.24 -4.45 -1.61
N TYR A 148 -10.03 -4.35 -1.05
CA TYR A 148 -9.27 -3.10 -1.06
C TYR A 148 -8.15 -3.14 -2.09
N SER A 149 -7.89 -1.98 -2.68
CA SER A 149 -6.69 -1.69 -3.45
C SER A 149 -5.96 -0.50 -2.85
N ALA A 150 -4.65 -0.44 -2.98
CA ALA A 150 -3.86 0.60 -2.35
C ALA A 150 -2.67 1.05 -3.21
N SER A 151 -2.19 2.24 -2.91
CA SER A 151 -1.04 2.88 -3.56
C SER A 151 -0.20 3.60 -2.52
N ILE A 152 1.11 3.60 -2.71
CA ILE A 152 2.05 4.37 -1.90
C ILE A 152 2.22 5.76 -2.49
N ILE A 153 2.13 6.79 -1.66
CA ILE A 153 2.44 8.17 -2.07
C ILE A 153 3.95 8.32 -2.15
N THR A 154 4.43 8.78 -3.29
CA THR A 154 5.85 9.04 -3.51
C THR A 154 6.12 10.51 -3.76
N LEU A 155 7.29 10.96 -3.34
CA LEU A 155 7.77 12.30 -3.64
C LEU A 155 8.48 12.30 -5.00
N PRO A 156 8.46 13.42 -5.74
CA PRO A 156 9.28 13.55 -6.93
C PRO A 156 10.77 13.52 -6.54
N PRO A 157 11.64 13.06 -7.43
CA PRO A 157 13.09 13.13 -7.18
C PRO A 157 13.51 14.57 -6.91
N LEU A 158 14.46 14.74 -6.01
CA LEU A 158 15.09 16.02 -5.73
C LEU A 158 15.94 16.48 -6.90
#